data_d09b7c97935a13ad7797f8c8e4a1d59f
#
_entry.id   d09b7c97935a13ad7797f8c8e4a1d59f
#
_cell.length_a   1.000
_cell.length_b   1.000
_cell.length_c   1.000
_cell.angle_alpha   90.00
_cell.angle_beta   90.00
_cell.angle_gamma   90.00
#
_symmetry.space_group_name_H-M   'P 1'
#
loop_
_entity.id
_entity.type
_entity.pdbx_description
1 polymer ?
#
loop_
_entity_poly.entity_id
_entity_poly.type
_entity_poly.pdbx_seq_one_letter_code
_entity_poly.pdbx_strand_id
1 'polypeptide(L)'
;RNDLFYASKGKGAYLNDRRIRVSKRTRMLESLIGTGFPFRKGDNFQRYMKMFEDVMVQVAGVRRPGAASLDLCYVAAGYYDGFFETGLSPWDIAAGSLMITEAGGLVGNFTGEPDFLYQREILAGTPRIYGQLVKTLAPYSRVIADAEEAKAEGEEAEQDEADLAAQALAAAEAAAKAEEDSKPKRTRITAAAKRNESPF
;
A
#
# COMPACT_ATOMS: atom_id res chain seq x y z
N ARG A 1 -29.76 11.30 22.03
CA ARG A 1 -29.24 12.67 21.88
C ARG A 1 -29.82 13.27 20.62
N ASN A 2 -30.19 14.54 20.68
CA ASN A 2 -30.64 15.30 19.52
C ASN A 2 -29.49 16.16 19.00
N ASP A 3 -28.38 15.50 18.64
CA ASP A 3 -27.22 16.21 18.14
C ASP A 3 -27.29 16.27 16.60
N LEU A 4 -27.34 17.47 16.04
CA LEU A 4 -27.32 17.75 14.62
C LEU A 4 -25.94 18.27 14.22
N PHE A 5 -25.17 17.44 13.48
CA PHE A 5 -23.90 17.82 12.88
C PHE A 5 -24.14 18.21 11.42
N TYR A 6 -23.59 19.35 11.01
CA TYR A 6 -23.61 19.76 9.61
C TYR A 6 -22.41 20.61 9.22
N ALA A 7 -22.02 20.53 7.96
CA ALA A 7 -20.97 21.34 7.36
C ALA A 7 -21.27 21.66 5.89
N SER A 8 -20.75 22.76 5.42
CA SER A 8 -20.70 23.12 4.02
C SER A 8 -19.31 23.61 3.68
N LYS A 9 -18.81 23.24 2.48
CA LYS A 9 -17.45 23.61 2.04
C LYS A 9 -17.21 25.10 2.13
N GLY A 10 -16.18 25.51 2.87
CA GLY A 10 -15.80 26.91 3.10
C GLY A 10 -16.68 27.66 4.11
N LYS A 11 -17.65 27.00 4.76
CA LYS A 11 -18.56 27.63 5.72
C LYS A 11 -18.34 27.21 7.17
N GLY A 12 -17.51 26.19 7.39
CA GLY A 12 -17.23 25.60 8.70
C GLY A 12 -18.15 24.46 9.06
N ALA A 13 -17.84 23.82 10.18
CA ALA A 13 -18.60 22.72 10.76
C ALA A 13 -19.34 23.18 12.02
N TYR A 14 -20.52 22.60 12.25
CA TYR A 14 -21.43 23.00 13.33
C TYR A 14 -22.05 21.78 14.02
N LEU A 15 -22.28 21.92 15.31
CA LEU A 15 -23.06 21.03 16.13
C LEU A 15 -24.17 21.87 16.82
N ASN A 16 -25.44 21.58 16.54
CA ASN A 16 -26.60 22.32 17.11
C ASN A 16 -26.42 23.85 16.97
N ASP A 17 -26.16 24.31 15.75
CA ASP A 17 -25.91 25.72 15.35
C ASP A 17 -24.68 26.40 16.00
N ARG A 18 -23.90 25.66 16.78
CA ARG A 18 -22.62 26.14 17.31
C ARG A 18 -21.49 25.70 16.45
N ARG A 19 -20.64 26.63 16.04
CA ARG A 19 -19.44 26.34 15.27
C ARG A 19 -18.47 25.47 16.08
N ILE A 20 -18.05 24.34 15.52
CA ILE A 20 -17.11 23.41 16.16
C ILE A 20 -15.72 23.50 15.52
N ARG A 21 -14.74 23.03 16.26
CA ARG A 21 -13.33 22.91 15.87
C ARG A 21 -12.75 21.62 16.43
N VAL A 22 -11.80 21.05 15.72
CA VAL A 22 -10.97 19.95 16.25
C VAL A 22 -10.25 20.38 17.52
N SER A 23 -9.87 19.44 18.35
CA SER A 23 -9.18 19.72 19.62
C SER A 23 -7.83 20.43 19.38
N LYS A 24 -7.28 20.99 20.44
CA LYS A 24 -5.96 21.66 20.41
C LYS A 24 -4.83 20.75 20.89
N ARG A 25 -5.11 19.45 21.13
CA ARG A 25 -4.08 18.51 21.57
C ARG A 25 -3.03 18.29 20.49
N THR A 26 -1.80 18.16 20.95
CA THR A 26 -0.62 18.02 20.07
C THR A 26 0.21 16.80 20.39
N ARG A 27 -0.04 16.13 21.53
CA ARG A 27 0.74 14.99 22.02
C ARG A 27 -0.11 13.74 22.05
N MET A 28 0.40 12.66 21.44
CA MET A 28 -0.28 11.35 21.41
C MET A 28 -0.64 10.84 22.79
N LEU A 29 0.26 10.93 23.76
CA LEU A 29 0.04 10.47 25.15
C LEU A 29 -1.15 11.12 25.87
N GLU A 30 -1.64 12.24 25.34
CA GLU A 30 -2.79 12.96 25.91
C GLU A 30 -4.05 12.77 25.05
N SER A 31 -3.95 12.01 23.96
CA SER A 31 -4.98 11.94 22.91
C SER A 31 -5.94 10.79 23.13
N LEU A 32 -7.19 11.03 22.78
CA LEU A 32 -8.24 10.04 22.69
C LEU A 32 -8.51 9.72 21.21
N ILE A 33 -8.30 8.47 20.82
CA ILE A 33 -8.40 8.03 19.44
C ILE A 33 -9.61 7.15 19.25
N GLY A 34 -10.41 7.45 18.23
CA GLY A 34 -11.51 6.58 17.76
C GLY A 34 -11.02 5.53 16.77
N THR A 35 -11.67 4.36 16.73
CA THR A 35 -11.37 3.30 15.76
C THR A 35 -12.58 2.37 15.58
N GLY A 36 -12.55 1.54 14.54
CA GLY A 36 -13.45 0.40 14.34
C GLY A 36 -12.68 -0.91 14.20
N PHE A 37 -13.36 -2.04 14.44
CA PHE A 37 -12.75 -3.35 14.27
C PHE A 37 -13.12 -3.94 12.90
N PRO A 38 -12.17 -4.60 12.21
CA PRO A 38 -12.48 -5.36 11.01
C PRO A 38 -13.29 -6.60 11.40
N PHE A 39 -14.45 -6.78 10.80
CA PHE A 39 -15.34 -7.93 11.05
C PHE A 39 -15.93 -8.51 9.77
N ARG A 40 -15.56 -7.96 8.61
CA ARG A 40 -16.04 -8.45 7.32
C ARG A 40 -15.15 -9.59 6.82
N LYS A 41 -15.74 -10.50 6.06
CA LYS A 41 -14.99 -11.57 5.42
C LYS A 41 -13.94 -10.95 4.47
N GLY A 42 -12.68 -11.34 4.65
CA GLY A 42 -11.55 -10.79 3.89
C GLY A 42 -10.80 -9.64 4.59
N ASP A 43 -11.30 -9.14 5.72
CA ASP A 43 -10.54 -8.20 6.52
C ASP A 43 -9.34 -8.90 7.19
N ASN A 44 -8.17 -8.25 7.20
CA ASN A 44 -6.99 -8.78 7.87
C ASN A 44 -6.97 -8.38 9.35
N PHE A 45 -7.58 -9.23 10.19
CA PHE A 45 -7.67 -9.00 11.63
C PHE A 45 -6.29 -8.95 12.31
N GLN A 46 -5.36 -9.80 11.90
CA GLN A 46 -4.01 -9.86 12.48
C GLN A 46 -3.25 -8.54 12.26
N ARG A 47 -3.31 -8.01 11.05
CA ARG A 47 -2.74 -6.71 10.69
C ARG A 47 -3.37 -5.59 11.51
N TYR A 48 -4.71 -5.60 11.63
CA TYR A 48 -5.42 -4.61 12.43
C TYR A 48 -4.99 -4.66 13.91
N MET A 49 -4.83 -5.85 14.49
CA MET A 49 -4.42 -5.97 15.89
C MET A 49 -3.02 -5.39 16.14
N LYS A 50 -2.08 -5.54 15.21
CA LYS A 50 -0.76 -4.89 15.29
C LYS A 50 -0.88 -3.37 15.22
N MET A 51 -1.68 -2.85 14.28
CA MET A 51 -1.97 -1.41 14.18
C MET A 51 -2.57 -0.86 15.48
N PHE A 52 -3.54 -1.59 16.03
CA PHE A 52 -4.21 -1.23 17.27
C PHE A 52 -3.24 -1.19 18.45
N GLU A 53 -2.39 -2.18 18.59
CA GLU A 53 -1.34 -2.25 19.62
C GLU A 53 -0.38 -1.06 19.52
N ASP A 54 0.15 -0.79 18.32
CA ASP A 54 1.09 0.30 18.08
C ASP A 54 0.49 1.68 18.38
N VAL A 55 -0.80 1.87 18.12
CA VAL A 55 -1.48 3.11 18.49
C VAL A 55 -1.78 3.14 20.00
N MET A 56 -2.29 2.04 20.56
CA MET A 56 -2.76 1.97 21.94
C MET A 56 -1.65 2.30 22.95
N VAL A 57 -0.43 1.85 22.70
CA VAL A 57 0.71 2.12 23.63
C VAL A 57 1.18 3.58 23.60
N GLN A 58 0.74 4.38 22.63
CA GLN A 58 1.17 5.77 22.45
C GLN A 58 0.12 6.79 22.90
N VAL A 59 -1.11 6.39 23.22
CA VAL A 59 -2.25 7.30 23.45
C VAL A 59 -2.82 7.21 24.87
N ALA A 60 -3.57 8.22 25.28
CA ALA A 60 -4.27 8.21 26.57
C ALA A 60 -5.41 7.20 26.60
N GLY A 61 -5.98 6.88 25.45
CA GLY A 61 -7.03 5.87 25.34
C GLY A 61 -7.59 5.74 23.94
N VAL A 62 -8.23 4.59 23.71
CA VAL A 62 -8.93 4.28 22.45
C VAL A 62 -10.42 4.08 22.71
N ARG A 63 -11.26 4.47 21.77
CA ARG A 63 -12.71 4.26 21.78
C ARG A 63 -13.16 3.55 20.52
N ARG A 64 -14.08 2.61 20.70
CA ARG A 64 -14.69 1.86 19.59
C ARG A 64 -16.22 1.88 19.73
N PRO A 65 -16.89 3.00 19.39
CA PRO A 65 -18.36 3.08 19.47
C PRO A 65 -19.08 2.28 18.38
N GLY A 66 -18.47 2.13 17.19
CA GLY A 66 -19.01 1.31 16.12
C GLY A 66 -19.86 2.06 15.10
N ALA A 67 -19.68 3.37 14.97
CA ALA A 67 -20.34 4.19 13.96
C ALA A 67 -19.36 5.25 13.42
N ALA A 68 -18.60 4.90 12.40
CA ALA A 68 -17.54 5.73 11.83
C ALA A 68 -17.99 7.16 11.51
N SER A 69 -19.18 7.35 10.96
CA SER A 69 -19.73 8.67 10.66
C SER A 69 -19.88 9.56 11.90
N LEU A 70 -20.26 8.98 13.06
CA LEU A 70 -20.32 9.69 14.32
C LEU A 70 -18.94 9.89 14.93
N ASP A 71 -18.05 8.91 14.82
CA ASP A 71 -16.68 9.01 15.31
C ASP A 71 -15.93 10.15 14.65
N LEU A 72 -16.08 10.32 13.33
CA LEU A 72 -15.55 11.45 12.57
C LEU A 72 -16.17 12.79 13.00
N CYS A 73 -17.47 12.82 13.28
CA CYS A 73 -18.12 14.00 13.86
C CYS A 73 -17.54 14.35 15.24
N TYR A 74 -17.20 13.35 16.06
CA TYR A 74 -16.60 13.56 17.37
C TYR A 74 -15.15 14.07 17.26
N VAL A 75 -14.40 13.68 16.23
CA VAL A 75 -13.11 14.31 15.91
C VAL A 75 -13.31 15.78 15.54
N ALA A 76 -14.28 16.08 14.67
CA ALA A 76 -14.59 17.45 14.25
C ALA A 76 -15.02 18.35 15.43
N ALA A 77 -15.71 17.79 16.43
CA ALA A 77 -16.14 18.48 17.64
C ALA A 77 -15.06 18.56 18.73
N GLY A 78 -13.90 17.91 18.53
CA GLY A 78 -12.81 17.87 19.50
C GLY A 78 -13.07 16.96 20.70
N TYR A 79 -14.02 16.04 20.61
CA TYR A 79 -14.25 14.99 21.61
C TYR A 79 -13.23 13.86 21.47
N TYR A 80 -12.80 13.58 20.24
CA TYR A 80 -11.64 12.74 19.90
C TYR A 80 -10.57 13.62 19.26
N ASP A 81 -9.34 13.17 19.36
CA ASP A 81 -8.18 13.87 18.80
C ASP A 81 -7.75 13.29 17.45
N GLY A 82 -8.12 12.05 17.19
CA GLY A 82 -7.91 11.35 15.94
C GLY A 82 -8.83 10.15 15.79
N PHE A 83 -8.79 9.57 14.60
CA PHE A 83 -9.56 8.38 14.21
C PHE A 83 -8.81 7.62 13.14
N PHE A 84 -8.87 6.29 13.19
CA PHE A 84 -8.40 5.42 12.11
C PHE A 84 -9.28 4.19 11.99
N GLU A 85 -9.55 3.77 10.78
CA GLU A 85 -10.29 2.53 10.51
C GLU A 85 -10.00 2.01 9.11
N THR A 86 -10.18 0.69 8.92
CA THR A 86 -10.10 0.02 7.62
C THR A 86 -11.44 -0.57 7.23
N GLY A 87 -11.63 -0.82 5.94
CA GLY A 87 -12.81 -1.53 5.46
C GLY A 87 -14.06 -0.67 5.28
N LEU A 88 -13.99 0.64 5.48
CA LEU A 88 -15.12 1.56 5.33
C LEU A 88 -15.45 1.85 3.87
N SER A 89 -16.69 2.22 3.63
CA SER A 89 -17.20 2.63 2.32
C SER A 89 -17.35 4.16 2.25
N PRO A 90 -17.40 4.75 1.04
CA PRO A 90 -17.51 6.21 0.89
C PRO A 90 -18.67 6.85 1.66
N TRP A 91 -19.82 6.19 1.75
CA TRP A 91 -20.98 6.69 2.50
C TRP A 91 -20.80 6.71 4.02
N ASP A 92 -19.85 5.93 4.56
CA ASP A 92 -19.50 5.93 5.98
C ASP A 92 -18.65 7.16 6.35
N ILE A 93 -17.86 7.69 5.39
CA ILE A 93 -16.75 8.60 5.68
C ILE A 93 -16.86 9.97 4.98
N ALA A 94 -17.55 10.09 3.85
CA ALA A 94 -17.55 11.32 3.05
C ALA A 94 -18.06 12.55 3.83
N ALA A 95 -19.20 12.43 4.54
CA ALA A 95 -19.74 13.51 5.32
C ALA A 95 -18.85 13.89 6.52
N GLY A 96 -18.34 12.88 7.24
CA GLY A 96 -17.43 13.08 8.37
C GLY A 96 -16.11 13.73 7.98
N SER A 97 -15.59 13.38 6.82
CA SER A 97 -14.37 13.99 6.26
C SER A 97 -14.53 15.48 6.00
N LEU A 98 -15.67 15.88 5.41
CA LEU A 98 -15.98 17.30 5.25
C LEU A 98 -16.11 18.01 6.60
N MET A 99 -16.78 17.39 7.58
CA MET A 99 -16.91 17.93 8.93
C MET A 99 -15.55 18.22 9.56
N ILE A 100 -14.61 17.28 9.48
CA ILE A 100 -13.27 17.43 10.05
C ILE A 100 -12.47 18.52 9.33
N THR A 101 -12.50 18.54 8.00
CA THR A 101 -11.78 19.54 7.20
C THR A 101 -12.31 20.94 7.53
N GLU A 102 -13.63 21.14 7.61
CA GLU A 102 -14.25 22.42 7.95
C GLU A 102 -14.06 22.81 9.43
N ALA A 103 -13.79 21.82 10.30
CA ALA A 103 -13.42 22.06 11.70
C ALA A 103 -11.92 22.36 11.88
N GLY A 104 -11.10 22.29 10.82
CA GLY A 104 -9.67 22.57 10.84
C GLY A 104 -8.77 21.35 11.15
N GLY A 105 -9.30 20.14 10.98
CA GLY A 105 -8.55 18.89 11.03
C GLY A 105 -8.03 18.45 9.65
N LEU A 106 -7.36 17.31 9.63
CA LEU A 106 -6.86 16.65 8.43
C LEU A 106 -7.49 15.26 8.29
N VAL A 107 -7.67 14.84 7.04
CA VAL A 107 -8.17 13.51 6.68
C VAL A 107 -7.36 12.99 5.50
N GLY A 108 -7.03 11.72 5.49
CA GLY A 108 -6.34 11.03 4.41
C GLY A 108 -6.36 9.52 4.60
N ASN A 109 -5.59 8.82 3.79
CA ASN A 109 -5.28 7.40 3.98
C ASN A 109 -4.15 7.23 5.01
N PHE A 110 -3.68 6.00 5.23
CA PHE A 110 -2.61 5.74 6.21
C PHE A 110 -1.24 6.29 5.80
N THR A 111 -1.02 6.57 4.50
CA THR A 111 0.19 7.26 4.03
C THR A 111 0.10 8.78 4.10
N GLY A 112 -1.07 9.30 4.47
CA GLY A 112 -1.32 10.74 4.59
C GLY A 112 -1.84 11.39 3.30
N GLU A 113 -2.09 10.60 2.25
CA GLU A 113 -2.56 11.06 0.96
C GLU A 113 -4.07 11.33 0.95
N PRO A 114 -4.57 12.23 0.10
CA PRO A 114 -5.99 12.61 0.07
C PRO A 114 -6.92 11.57 -0.57
N ASP A 115 -6.39 10.54 -1.22
CA ASP A 115 -7.15 9.51 -1.93
C ASP A 115 -7.61 8.37 -1.01
N PHE A 116 -8.31 8.71 0.07
CA PHE A 116 -8.79 7.76 1.09
C PHE A 116 -10.19 7.22 0.81
N LEU A 117 -10.97 7.91 -0.03
CA LEU A 117 -12.42 7.68 -0.12
C LEU A 117 -12.77 6.28 -0.65
N TYR A 118 -11.98 5.76 -1.59
CA TYR A 118 -12.18 4.45 -2.21
C TYR A 118 -11.14 3.40 -1.79
N GLN A 119 -10.05 3.81 -1.15
CA GLN A 119 -8.98 2.91 -0.70
C GLN A 119 -9.36 2.11 0.55
N ARG A 120 -10.49 2.43 1.19
CA ARG A 120 -11.00 1.74 2.38
C ARG A 120 -10.06 1.83 3.60
N GLU A 121 -9.19 2.82 3.61
CA GLU A 121 -8.32 3.19 4.73
C GLU A 121 -8.54 4.66 5.03
N ILE A 122 -8.90 4.99 6.25
CA ILE A 122 -9.08 6.37 6.67
C ILE A 122 -8.31 6.67 7.93
N LEU A 123 -7.67 7.81 7.92
CA LEU A 123 -7.00 8.44 9.04
C LEU A 123 -7.47 9.89 9.14
N ALA A 124 -7.83 10.32 10.35
CA ALA A 124 -8.28 11.68 10.60
C ALA A 124 -7.78 12.17 11.95
N GLY A 125 -7.66 13.50 12.12
CA GLY A 125 -7.29 14.06 13.41
C GLY A 125 -6.95 15.55 13.37
N THR A 126 -6.54 16.05 14.54
CA THR A 126 -5.91 17.37 14.60
C THR A 126 -4.62 17.36 13.79
N PRO A 127 -4.14 18.48 13.23
CA PRO A 127 -2.98 18.46 12.34
C PRO A 127 -1.74 17.79 12.94
N ARG A 128 -1.50 17.98 14.25
CA ARG A 128 -0.35 17.38 14.94
C ARG A 128 -0.53 15.89 15.22
N ILE A 129 -1.73 15.48 15.65
CA ILE A 129 -2.05 14.07 15.91
C ILE A 129 -2.12 13.29 14.62
N TYR A 130 -2.72 13.86 13.57
CA TYR A 130 -2.75 13.28 12.23
C TYR A 130 -1.34 12.90 11.75
N GLY A 131 -0.38 13.84 11.78
CA GLY A 131 0.98 13.56 11.34
C GLY A 131 1.73 12.50 12.18
N GLN A 132 1.39 12.35 13.47
CA GLN A 132 1.94 11.29 14.31
C GLN A 132 1.28 9.93 14.01
N LEU A 133 -0.03 9.90 13.79
CA LEU A 133 -0.76 8.70 13.38
C LEU A 133 -0.31 8.20 12.00
N VAL A 134 -0.07 9.10 11.03
CA VAL A 134 0.50 8.71 9.72
C VAL A 134 1.82 7.96 9.92
N LYS A 135 2.74 8.45 10.75
CA LYS A 135 4.01 7.76 11.01
C LYS A 135 3.84 6.36 11.59
N THR A 136 2.85 6.19 12.47
CA THR A 136 2.56 4.89 13.09
C THR A 136 1.86 3.94 12.13
N LEU A 137 0.97 4.44 11.27
CA LEU A 137 0.07 3.62 10.47
C LEU A 137 0.53 3.41 9.01
N ALA A 138 1.44 4.25 8.48
CA ALA A 138 1.94 4.11 7.11
C ALA A 138 2.47 2.69 6.79
N PRO A 139 3.22 1.99 7.68
CA PRO A 139 3.69 0.63 7.41
C PRO A 139 2.57 -0.39 7.24
N TYR A 140 1.37 -0.02 7.62
CA TYR A 140 0.18 -0.86 7.52
C TYR A 140 -0.72 -0.48 6.34
N SER A 141 -0.34 0.43 5.45
CA SER A 141 -1.16 0.80 4.30
C SER A 141 -1.23 -0.33 3.28
N ARG A 142 -2.42 -0.60 2.77
CA ARG A 142 -2.61 -1.51 1.63
C ARG A 142 -1.96 -0.98 0.36
N VAL A 143 -1.94 0.32 0.19
CA VAL A 143 -1.32 0.97 -0.97
C VAL A 143 0.17 0.65 -1.05
N ILE A 144 0.86 0.56 0.11
CA ILE A 144 2.27 0.16 0.16
C ILE A 144 2.40 -1.34 -0.09
N ALA A 145 1.57 -2.17 0.54
CA ALA A 145 1.59 -3.62 0.37
C ALA A 145 1.31 -4.02 -1.09
N ASP A 146 0.28 -3.44 -1.70
CA ASP A 146 -0.07 -3.71 -3.11
C ASP A 146 1.06 -3.25 -4.07
N ALA A 147 1.77 -2.16 -3.74
CA ALA A 147 2.91 -1.67 -4.52
C ALA A 147 4.16 -2.56 -4.36
N GLU A 148 4.39 -3.09 -3.16
CA GLU A 148 5.49 -4.03 -2.90
C GLU A 148 5.23 -5.39 -3.56
N GLU A 149 3.98 -5.88 -3.54
CA GLU A 149 3.55 -7.11 -4.20
C GLU A 149 3.69 -6.99 -5.72
N ALA A 150 3.20 -5.88 -6.32
CA ALA A 150 3.36 -5.63 -7.75
C ALA A 150 4.82 -5.49 -8.18
N LYS A 151 5.68 -4.95 -7.31
CA LYS A 151 7.11 -4.85 -7.59
C LYS A 151 7.79 -6.22 -7.52
N ALA A 152 7.45 -7.04 -6.55
CA ALA A 152 7.97 -8.40 -6.42
C ALA A 152 7.56 -9.28 -7.61
N GLU A 153 6.29 -9.23 -8.04
CA GLU A 153 5.81 -9.91 -9.25
C GLU A 153 6.54 -9.45 -10.52
N GLY A 154 6.85 -8.14 -10.62
CA GLY A 154 7.63 -7.58 -11.72
C GLY A 154 9.09 -8.09 -11.75
N GLU A 155 9.73 -8.14 -10.56
CA GLU A 155 11.11 -8.65 -10.44
C GLU A 155 11.18 -10.16 -10.72
N GLU A 156 10.19 -10.95 -10.29
CA GLU A 156 10.09 -12.38 -10.64
C GLU A 156 9.89 -12.60 -12.15
N ALA A 157 9.02 -11.80 -12.79
CA ALA A 157 8.80 -11.90 -14.23
C ALA A 157 10.05 -11.53 -15.06
N GLU A 158 10.80 -10.50 -14.66
CA GLU A 158 12.07 -10.13 -15.30
C GLU A 158 13.14 -11.24 -15.12
N GLN A 159 13.16 -11.88 -13.95
CA GLN A 159 14.07 -12.98 -13.67
C GLN A 159 13.75 -14.21 -14.53
N ASP A 160 12.47 -14.57 -14.63
CA ASP A 160 12.02 -15.70 -15.47
C ASP A 160 12.30 -15.45 -16.96
N GLU A 161 12.13 -14.22 -17.44
CA GLU A 161 12.47 -13.86 -18.83
C GLU A 161 13.99 -13.94 -19.08
N ALA A 162 14.80 -13.50 -18.13
CA ALA A 162 16.26 -13.60 -18.20
C ALA A 162 16.74 -15.06 -18.19
N ASP A 163 16.15 -15.90 -17.35
CA ASP A 163 16.47 -17.33 -17.27
C ASP A 163 16.06 -18.07 -18.56
N LEU A 164 14.90 -17.72 -19.12
CA LEU A 164 14.44 -18.27 -20.40
C LEU A 164 15.36 -17.88 -21.55
N ALA A 165 15.82 -16.63 -21.59
CA ALA A 165 16.79 -16.15 -22.58
C ALA A 165 18.13 -16.83 -22.43
N ALA A 166 18.62 -17.04 -21.20
CA ALA A 166 19.85 -17.77 -20.94
C ALA A 166 19.78 -19.24 -21.37
N GLN A 167 18.64 -19.91 -21.10
CA GLN A 167 18.39 -21.27 -21.56
C GLN A 167 18.35 -21.39 -23.10
N ALA A 168 17.71 -20.44 -23.78
CA ALA A 168 17.62 -20.38 -25.21
C ALA A 168 19.05 -20.19 -25.85
N LEU A 169 19.86 -19.32 -25.25
CA LEU A 169 21.23 -19.10 -25.68
C LEU A 169 22.08 -20.35 -25.50
N ALA A 170 21.99 -21.01 -24.34
CA ALA A 170 22.74 -22.26 -24.09
C ALA A 170 22.31 -23.39 -25.05
N ALA A 171 21.02 -23.49 -25.37
CA ALA A 171 20.51 -24.45 -26.34
C ALA A 171 21.01 -24.16 -27.75
N ALA A 172 21.10 -22.89 -28.17
CA ALA A 172 21.63 -22.48 -29.46
C ALA A 172 23.14 -22.78 -29.57
N GLU A 173 23.90 -22.54 -28.51
CA GLU A 173 25.33 -22.87 -28.46
C GLU A 173 25.59 -24.40 -28.53
N ALA A 174 24.76 -25.17 -27.82
CA ALA A 174 24.84 -26.64 -27.87
C ALA A 174 24.51 -27.19 -29.27
N ALA A 175 23.50 -26.64 -29.95
CA ALA A 175 23.12 -27.00 -31.30
C ALA A 175 24.25 -26.65 -32.32
N ALA A 176 24.83 -25.45 -32.19
CA ALA A 176 25.97 -25.06 -33.06
C ALA A 176 27.18 -25.97 -32.90
N LYS A 177 27.49 -26.41 -31.68
CA LYS A 177 28.56 -27.31 -31.37
C LYS A 177 28.34 -28.74 -31.92
N ALA A 178 27.08 -29.21 -31.86
CA ALA A 178 26.67 -30.49 -32.44
C ALA A 178 26.77 -30.48 -33.99
N GLU A 179 26.45 -29.34 -34.64
CA GLU A 179 26.65 -29.19 -36.10
C GLU A 179 28.11 -29.15 -36.49
N GLU A 180 29.00 -28.58 -35.68
CA GLU A 180 30.44 -28.54 -35.94
C GLU A 180 31.09 -29.92 -35.81
N ASP A 181 30.70 -30.73 -34.83
CA ASP A 181 31.14 -32.09 -34.61
C ASP A 181 30.62 -33.07 -35.68
N SER A 182 29.52 -32.79 -36.34
CA SER A 182 28.90 -33.63 -37.38
C SER A 182 29.50 -33.42 -38.76
N LYS A 183 30.37 -32.42 -38.97
CA LYS A 183 31.03 -32.18 -40.25
C LYS A 183 32.06 -33.27 -40.53
N PRO A 184 32.03 -33.96 -41.71
CA PRO A 184 32.95 -35.03 -42.05
C PRO A 184 34.38 -34.50 -42.12
N LYS A 185 35.30 -35.10 -41.35
CA LYS A 185 36.70 -34.77 -41.38
C LYS A 185 37.21 -35.00 -42.84
N ARG A 186 37.58 -33.95 -43.53
CA ARG A 186 38.19 -34.01 -44.87
C ARG A 186 39.47 -34.86 -44.80
N THR A 187 39.41 -36.10 -45.28
CA THR A 187 40.58 -36.97 -45.44
C THR A 187 41.46 -36.35 -46.49
N ARG A 188 42.67 -35.96 -46.10
CA ARG A 188 43.74 -35.47 -47.01
C ARG A 188 44.25 -36.66 -47.81
N ILE A 189 43.77 -36.80 -49.05
CA ILE A 189 44.35 -37.82 -50.02
C ILE A 189 45.73 -37.31 -50.42
N THR A 190 46.78 -37.92 -49.90
CA THR A 190 48.16 -37.75 -50.38
C THR A 190 48.30 -38.53 -51.68
N ALA A 191 48.37 -37.84 -52.82
CA ALA A 191 48.71 -38.42 -54.11
C ALA A 191 50.18 -38.83 -54.12
N ALA A 192 50.44 -40.11 -54.04
CA ALA A 192 51.74 -40.67 -54.27
C ALA A 192 51.98 -40.71 -55.78
N ALA A 193 52.93 -39.90 -56.28
CA ALA A 193 53.40 -39.90 -57.64
C ALA A 193 54.18 -41.16 -57.89
N LYS A 194 53.65 -42.09 -58.68
CA LYS A 194 54.44 -43.19 -59.31
C LYS A 194 55.19 -42.62 -60.49
N ARG A 195 56.53 -42.59 -60.43
CA ARG A 195 57.40 -42.47 -61.57
C ARG A 195 57.34 -43.79 -62.35
N ASN A 196 56.97 -43.71 -63.60
CA ASN A 196 57.04 -44.80 -64.49
C ASN A 196 58.30 -44.54 -65.43
N GLU A 197 59.34 -45.26 -65.21
CA GLU A 197 60.41 -45.33 -66.16
C GLU A 197 60.02 -46.31 -67.27
N SER A 198 60.20 -45.89 -68.54
CA SER A 198 60.05 -46.72 -69.69
C SER A 198 61.40 -46.82 -70.35
N PRO A 199 61.89 -48.04 -70.69
CA PRO A 199 63.11 -48.21 -71.48
C PRO A 199 62.72 -48.33 -72.95
N PHE A 200 63.46 -47.66 -73.76
CA PHE A 200 63.84 -47.61 -75.15
C PHE A 200 63.65 -46.25 -75.78
#